data_97a20ab51e1884fd1f3a7a302ec6dae0
#
_entry.id   97a20ab51e1884fd1f3a7a302ec6dae0
#
_cell.length_a   1.000
_cell.length_b   1.000
_cell.length_c   1.000
_cell.angle_alpha   90.00
_cell.angle_beta   90.00
_cell.angle_gamma   90.00
#
_symmetry.space_group_name_H-M   'P 1'
#
loop_
_entity.id
_entity.type
_entity.pdbx_description
1 polymer ?
#
loop_
_entity_poly.entity_id
_entity_poly.type
_entity_poly.pdbx_seq_one_letter_code
_entity_poly.pdbx_strand_id
1 'polypeptide(L)'
;WMAAIDSDPEDGTVLFAAGVFYYFQAEAVRTMVAAMSRRFPGGRLVFDAAGKTAVKLMLKTWVKQADIQDVGAYFSVAHANEELGRWAENVKVTSRGYMEGYQELTGPGVKPIHRLMAKIADGPLHLQIVRMEFDTESNTPQQAK
;
A
#
# COMPACT_ATOMS: atom_id res chain seq x y z
N TRP A 1 -2.07 -18.41 -6.73
CA TRP A 1 -2.52 -17.43 -7.72
C TRP A 1 -1.35 -16.83 -8.50
N MET A 2 -0.21 -16.48 -7.86
CA MET A 2 0.95 -15.88 -8.54
C MET A 2 1.52 -16.77 -9.65
N ALA A 3 1.51 -18.09 -9.47
CA ALA A 3 1.98 -19.03 -10.48
C ALA A 3 1.06 -19.13 -11.70
N ALA A 4 -0.21 -18.72 -11.55
CA ALA A 4 -1.18 -18.74 -12.63
C ALA A 4 -1.15 -17.46 -13.50
N ILE A 5 -0.37 -16.44 -13.09
CA ILE A 5 -0.21 -15.22 -13.88
C ILE A 5 0.93 -15.45 -14.86
N ASP A 6 0.58 -15.44 -16.14
CA ASP A 6 1.56 -15.36 -17.22
C ASP A 6 2.00 -13.89 -17.36
N SER A 7 3.22 -13.59 -17.04
CA SER A 7 3.78 -12.24 -17.06
C SER A 7 5.12 -12.25 -17.75
N ASP A 8 5.27 -11.41 -18.76
CA ASP A 8 6.56 -11.10 -19.36
C ASP A 8 7.23 -9.98 -18.56
N PRO A 9 8.46 -10.16 -18.07
CA PRO A 9 9.20 -9.09 -17.39
C PRO A 9 9.42 -7.85 -18.26
N GLU A 10 9.50 -8.01 -19.60
CA GLU A 10 9.68 -6.90 -20.54
C GLU A 10 8.40 -6.04 -20.66
N ASP A 11 7.22 -6.65 -20.57
CA ASP A 11 5.94 -5.93 -20.58
C ASP A 11 5.66 -5.22 -19.26
N GLY A 12 6.33 -5.64 -18.19
CA GLY A 12 6.11 -5.18 -16.82
C GLY A 12 4.81 -5.71 -16.21
N THR A 13 4.73 -5.67 -14.90
CA THR A 13 3.55 -6.13 -14.16
C THR A 13 3.12 -5.07 -13.16
N VAL A 14 1.85 -4.68 -13.16
CA VAL A 14 1.27 -3.83 -12.12
C VAL A 14 0.27 -4.63 -11.30
N LEU A 15 0.56 -4.77 -10.03
CA LEU A 15 -0.31 -5.39 -9.04
C LEU A 15 -1.05 -4.27 -8.28
N PHE A 16 -2.33 -4.43 -8.08
CA PHE A 16 -3.17 -3.44 -7.42
C PHE A 16 -3.98 -4.07 -6.29
N ALA A 17 -3.88 -3.51 -5.08
CA ALA A 17 -4.57 -4.00 -3.90
C ALA A 17 -5.28 -2.85 -3.16
N ALA A 18 -6.51 -2.53 -3.57
CA ALA A 18 -7.31 -1.47 -2.95
C ALA A 18 -8.19 -2.01 -1.83
N GLY A 19 -8.04 -1.48 -0.62
CA GLY A 19 -8.83 -1.87 0.55
C GLY A 19 -8.57 -3.30 1.04
N VAL A 20 -7.48 -3.92 0.65
CA VAL A 20 -7.24 -5.36 0.86
C VAL A 20 -6.33 -5.62 2.06
N PHE A 21 -5.19 -4.92 2.13
CA PHE A 21 -4.16 -5.28 3.10
C PHE A 21 -4.54 -5.02 4.55
N TYR A 22 -5.48 -4.16 4.81
CA TYR A 22 -5.97 -3.88 6.17
C TYR A 22 -6.38 -5.14 6.95
N TYR A 23 -6.88 -6.15 6.27
CA TYR A 23 -7.41 -7.38 6.89
C TYR A 23 -6.35 -8.44 7.18
N PHE A 24 -5.10 -8.20 6.83
CA PHE A 24 -4.00 -9.13 7.04
C PHE A 24 -3.08 -8.67 8.18
N GLN A 25 -2.42 -9.61 8.83
CA GLN A 25 -1.32 -9.31 9.74
C GLN A 25 -0.14 -8.73 8.94
N ALA A 26 0.61 -7.80 9.54
CA ALA A 26 1.73 -7.14 8.88
C ALA A 26 2.77 -8.14 8.33
N GLU A 27 3.04 -9.22 9.06
CA GLU A 27 3.97 -10.26 8.60
C GLU A 27 3.45 -11.04 7.39
N ALA A 28 2.14 -11.25 7.30
CA ALA A 28 1.54 -11.87 6.12
C ALA A 28 1.65 -10.96 4.89
N VAL A 29 1.43 -9.65 5.05
CA VAL A 29 1.62 -8.68 3.96
C VAL A 29 3.08 -8.63 3.54
N ARG A 30 4.02 -8.62 4.48
CA ARG A 30 5.47 -8.65 4.21
C ARG A 30 5.86 -9.89 3.42
N THR A 31 5.41 -11.05 3.84
CA THR A 31 5.67 -12.32 3.14
C THR A 31 5.12 -12.29 1.71
N MET A 32 3.92 -11.74 1.53
CA MET A 32 3.27 -11.59 0.23
C MET A 32 4.05 -10.64 -0.67
N VAL A 33 4.47 -9.47 -0.17
CA VAL A 33 5.30 -8.51 -0.91
C VAL A 33 6.63 -9.13 -1.34
N ALA A 34 7.31 -9.84 -0.43
CA ALA A 34 8.55 -10.53 -0.74
C ALA A 34 8.37 -11.64 -1.79
N ALA A 35 7.23 -12.33 -1.81
CA ALA A 35 6.91 -13.29 -2.86
C ALA A 35 6.62 -12.61 -4.20
N MET A 36 5.89 -11.50 -4.19
CA MET A 36 5.61 -10.70 -5.38
C MET A 36 6.88 -10.12 -6.00
N SER A 37 7.79 -9.56 -5.19
CA SER A 37 9.04 -8.97 -5.69
C SER A 37 9.95 -9.99 -6.38
N ARG A 38 9.95 -11.24 -5.90
CA ARG A 38 10.69 -12.33 -6.56
C ARG A 38 10.01 -12.85 -7.82
N ARG A 39 8.68 -12.89 -7.84
CA ARG A 39 7.93 -13.45 -8.97
C ARG A 39 7.80 -12.47 -10.13
N PHE A 40 7.79 -11.16 -9.85
CA PHE A 40 7.56 -10.09 -10.82
C PHE A 40 8.69 -9.07 -10.79
N PRO A 41 9.93 -9.43 -11.17
CA PRO A 41 11.04 -8.47 -11.23
C PRO A 41 10.68 -7.34 -12.21
N GLY A 42 11.04 -6.10 -11.87
CA GLY A 42 10.63 -4.89 -12.62
C GLY A 42 9.15 -4.48 -12.45
N GLY A 43 8.36 -5.30 -11.76
CA GLY A 43 6.95 -5.03 -11.51
C GLY A 43 6.72 -3.95 -10.46
N ARG A 44 5.46 -3.59 -10.30
CA ARG A 44 5.00 -2.60 -9.32
C ARG A 44 3.80 -3.10 -8.55
N LEU A 45 3.78 -2.80 -7.26
CA LEU A 45 2.61 -3.01 -6.41
C LEU A 45 2.09 -1.64 -5.94
N VAL A 46 0.80 -1.39 -6.14
CA VAL A 46 0.11 -0.18 -5.67
C VAL A 46 -1.01 -0.57 -4.72
N PHE A 47 -1.05 0.04 -3.55
CA PHE A 47 -2.08 -0.21 -2.55
C PHE A 47 -2.33 1.02 -1.68
N ASP A 48 -3.47 1.06 -1.03
CA ASP A 48 -3.81 2.07 -0.05
C ASP A 48 -3.42 1.62 1.37
N ALA A 49 -2.94 2.56 2.16
CA ALA A 49 -2.56 2.36 3.54
C ALA A 49 -3.02 3.52 4.41
N ALA A 50 -3.13 3.27 5.71
CA ALA A 50 -3.53 4.27 6.68
C ALA A 50 -2.88 4.03 8.04
N GLY A 51 -2.78 5.08 8.83
CA GLY A 51 -2.30 5.01 10.19
C GLY A 51 -3.25 4.24 11.12
N LYS A 52 -2.73 3.77 12.24
CA LYS A 52 -3.46 2.93 13.22
C LYS A 52 -4.80 3.53 13.67
N THR A 53 -4.87 4.85 13.83
CA THR A 53 -6.10 5.56 14.23
C THR A 53 -7.16 5.47 13.15
N ALA A 54 -6.79 5.68 11.88
CA ALA A 54 -7.71 5.58 10.76
C ALA A 54 -8.23 4.15 10.59
N VAL A 55 -7.36 3.15 10.68
CA VAL A 55 -7.73 1.74 10.59
C VAL A 55 -8.71 1.35 11.71
N LYS A 56 -8.49 1.81 12.94
CA LYS A 56 -9.44 1.59 14.05
C LYS A 56 -10.79 2.29 13.82
N LEU A 57 -10.78 3.50 13.24
CA LEU A 57 -12.00 4.24 12.93
C LEU A 57 -12.78 3.52 11.82
N MET A 58 -12.11 3.07 10.78
CA MET A 58 -12.69 2.30 9.68
C MET A 58 -13.43 1.05 10.19
N LEU A 59 -12.83 0.29 11.09
CA LEU A 59 -13.47 -0.88 11.74
C LEU A 59 -14.74 -0.50 12.50
N LYS A 60 -14.69 0.61 13.25
CA LYS A 60 -15.82 1.05 14.06
C LYS A 60 -17.00 1.57 13.24
N THR A 61 -16.74 2.12 12.06
CA THR A 61 -17.76 2.76 11.23
C THR A 61 -18.25 1.81 10.14
N TRP A 62 -17.39 1.42 9.23
CA TRP A 62 -17.79 0.74 8.00
C TRP A 62 -18.05 -0.75 8.19
N VAL A 63 -17.20 -1.43 8.94
CA VAL A 63 -17.34 -2.87 9.17
C VAL A 63 -18.57 -3.15 10.04
N LYS A 64 -18.82 -2.33 11.08
CA LYS A 64 -20.04 -2.44 11.89
C LYS A 64 -21.31 -2.10 11.13
N GLN A 65 -21.28 -1.07 10.28
CA GLN A 65 -22.45 -0.68 9.48
C GLN A 65 -22.80 -1.73 8.42
N ALA A 66 -21.83 -2.47 7.93
CA ALA A 66 -22.03 -3.56 6.98
C ALA A 66 -22.45 -4.88 7.64
N ASP A 67 -22.68 -4.89 8.95
CA ASP A 67 -23.00 -6.08 9.77
C ASP A 67 -22.02 -7.25 9.58
N ILE A 68 -20.78 -6.93 9.26
CA ILE A 68 -19.71 -7.90 9.11
C ILE A 68 -19.14 -8.18 10.50
N GLN A 69 -19.40 -9.40 10.99
CA GLN A 69 -18.89 -9.88 12.28
C GLN A 69 -17.54 -10.60 12.05
N ASP A 70 -16.69 -10.58 13.08
CA ASP A 70 -15.41 -11.29 13.13
C ASP A 70 -14.33 -10.83 12.13
N VAL A 71 -14.43 -9.62 11.57
CA VAL A 71 -13.38 -9.03 10.76
C VAL A 71 -12.52 -8.07 11.58
N GLY A 72 -11.24 -8.40 11.69
CA GLY A 72 -10.22 -7.51 12.24
C GLY A 72 -9.52 -6.70 11.15
N ALA A 73 -9.03 -5.51 11.49
CA ALA A 73 -8.07 -4.81 10.66
C ALA A 73 -6.75 -4.68 11.44
N TYR A 74 -5.71 -5.24 10.87
CA TYR A 74 -4.43 -5.45 11.54
C TYR A 74 -3.31 -4.64 10.92
N PHE A 75 -3.29 -4.54 9.59
CA PHE A 75 -2.26 -3.81 8.87
C PHE A 75 -2.53 -2.32 8.93
N SER A 76 -1.58 -1.58 9.46
CA SER A 76 -1.58 -0.12 9.50
C SER A 76 -0.17 0.41 9.31
N VAL A 77 -0.02 1.49 8.54
CA VAL A 77 1.26 2.11 8.22
C VAL A 77 1.09 3.62 8.27
N ALA A 78 1.91 4.30 9.05
CA ALA A 78 1.92 5.76 9.13
C ALA A 78 2.95 6.35 8.16
N HIS A 79 4.15 5.80 8.11
CA HIS A 79 5.27 6.28 7.30
C HIS A 79 5.77 5.19 6.37
N ALA A 80 5.07 5.00 5.24
CA ALA A 80 5.30 3.86 4.35
C ALA A 80 6.75 3.76 3.86
N ASN A 81 7.40 4.86 3.51
CA ASN A 81 8.77 4.84 3.02
C ASN A 81 9.75 4.28 4.07
N GLU A 82 9.55 4.62 5.34
CA GLU A 82 10.43 4.20 6.44
C GLU A 82 10.11 2.79 6.93
N GLU A 83 8.82 2.49 7.09
CA GLU A 83 8.35 1.24 7.65
C GLU A 83 8.47 0.08 6.67
N LEU A 84 8.09 0.31 5.41
CA LEU A 84 8.03 -0.73 4.39
C LEU A 84 9.31 -0.84 3.56
N GLY A 85 10.09 0.22 3.45
CA GLY A 85 11.38 0.20 2.74
C GLY A 85 12.42 -0.77 3.31
N ARG A 86 12.18 -1.27 4.53
CA ARG A 86 13.04 -2.27 5.19
C ARG A 86 12.56 -3.72 4.98
N TRP A 87 11.46 -3.91 4.26
CA TRP A 87 10.86 -5.24 4.11
C TRP A 87 11.61 -6.15 3.13
N ALA A 88 12.24 -5.56 2.11
CA ALA A 88 13.09 -6.26 1.16
C ALA A 88 14.10 -5.29 0.55
N GLU A 89 15.31 -5.77 0.30
CA GLU A 89 16.41 -4.96 -0.28
C GLU A 89 16.14 -4.55 -1.73
N ASN A 90 15.35 -5.35 -2.45
CA ASN A 90 15.00 -5.15 -3.85
C ASN A 90 13.66 -4.41 -4.05
N VAL A 91 13.20 -3.66 -3.06
CA VAL A 91 11.92 -2.93 -3.12
C VAL A 91 12.14 -1.47 -2.81
N LYS A 92 11.81 -0.62 -3.79
CA LYS A 92 11.75 0.83 -3.59
C LYS A 92 10.33 1.25 -3.25
N VAL A 93 10.16 1.96 -2.15
CA VAL A 93 8.86 2.41 -1.65
C VAL A 93 8.70 3.91 -1.86
N THR A 94 7.57 4.33 -2.40
CA THR A 94 7.13 5.73 -2.45
C THR A 94 5.69 5.82 -1.99
N SER A 95 5.32 6.92 -1.35
CA SER A 95 3.94 7.16 -0.94
C SER A 95 3.52 8.61 -1.15
N ARG A 96 2.22 8.81 -1.35
CA ARG A 96 1.58 10.13 -1.43
C ARG A 96 0.28 10.11 -0.64
N GLY A 97 -0.11 11.28 -0.14
CA GLY A 97 -1.40 11.43 0.52
C GLY A 97 -2.56 10.99 -0.39
N TYR A 98 -3.54 10.35 0.20
CA TYR A 98 -4.68 9.78 -0.53
C TYR A 98 -5.59 10.87 -1.13
N MET A 99 -5.77 11.99 -0.41
CA MET A 99 -6.69 13.05 -0.78
C MET A 99 -6.01 14.20 -1.53
N GLU A 100 -4.87 14.69 -1.05
CA GLU A 100 -4.17 15.86 -1.59
C GLU A 100 -2.94 15.47 -2.45
N GLY A 101 -2.46 14.24 -2.36
CA GLY A 101 -1.23 13.80 -3.02
C GLY A 101 -1.31 13.70 -4.55
N TYR A 102 -2.50 13.68 -5.12
CA TYR A 102 -2.74 13.48 -6.56
C TYR A 102 -3.52 14.60 -7.22
N GLN A 103 -4.23 15.43 -6.48
CA GLN A 103 -5.04 16.50 -7.03
C GLN A 103 -5.12 17.69 -6.07
N GLU A 104 -4.97 18.89 -6.60
CA GLU A 104 -5.23 20.11 -5.86
C GLU A 104 -6.75 20.27 -5.62
N LEU A 105 -7.13 20.44 -4.37
CA LEU A 105 -8.51 20.67 -3.98
C LEU A 105 -8.88 22.15 -4.05
N THR A 106 -8.73 22.76 -5.23
CA THR A 106 -8.91 24.21 -5.45
C THR A 106 -10.14 24.58 -6.28
N GLY A 107 -10.82 23.61 -6.89
CA GLY A 107 -11.99 23.83 -7.76
C GLY A 107 -13.15 24.52 -7.09
N PRO A 108 -14.06 25.19 -7.85
CA PRO A 108 -15.19 25.98 -7.32
C PRO A 108 -16.20 25.15 -6.52
N GLY A 109 -16.24 23.84 -6.71
CA GLY A 109 -17.09 22.91 -5.93
C GLY A 109 -16.48 22.46 -4.60
N VAL A 110 -15.21 22.76 -4.33
CA VAL A 110 -14.51 22.33 -3.13
C VAL A 110 -14.71 23.32 -1.99
N LYS A 111 -15.57 22.96 -1.05
CA LYS A 111 -15.83 23.76 0.15
C LYS A 111 -14.63 23.71 1.12
N PRO A 112 -14.44 24.73 1.98
CA PRO A 112 -13.36 24.74 2.99
C PRO A 112 -13.33 23.50 3.88
N ILE A 113 -14.52 22.98 4.21
CA ILE A 113 -14.63 21.74 5.01
C ILE A 113 -14.02 20.53 4.30
N HIS A 114 -14.14 20.41 2.98
CA HIS A 114 -13.53 19.30 2.23
C HIS A 114 -12.00 19.37 2.28
N ARG A 115 -11.44 20.58 2.20
CA ARG A 115 -9.98 20.77 2.34
C ARG A 115 -9.50 20.44 3.75
N LEU A 116 -10.26 20.83 4.76
CA LEU A 116 -9.93 20.47 6.14
C LEU A 116 -9.97 18.95 6.35
N MET A 117 -11.00 18.28 5.84
CA MET A 117 -11.11 16.83 5.92
C MET A 117 -9.97 16.11 5.19
N ALA A 118 -9.57 16.62 4.01
CA ALA A 118 -8.44 16.06 3.26
C ALA A 118 -7.12 16.19 4.03
N LYS A 119 -6.87 17.35 4.64
CA LYS A 119 -5.69 17.56 5.51
C LYS A 119 -5.68 16.65 6.73
N ILE A 120 -6.84 16.40 7.33
CA ILE A 120 -6.94 15.45 8.45
C ILE A 120 -6.70 14.02 7.97
N ALA A 121 -7.23 13.66 6.81
CA ALA A 121 -7.07 12.33 6.24
C ALA A 121 -5.59 12.03 5.92
N ASP A 122 -4.93 12.90 5.16
CA ASP A 122 -3.55 12.70 4.73
C ASP A 122 -2.54 12.97 5.85
N GLY A 123 -2.84 13.91 6.76
CA GLY A 123 -1.99 14.25 7.90
C GLY A 123 -2.19 13.28 9.09
N PRO A 124 -2.97 13.62 10.12
CA PRO A 124 -3.06 12.83 11.35
C PRO A 124 -3.55 11.40 11.19
N LEU A 125 -4.34 11.10 10.15
CA LEU A 125 -4.84 9.75 9.87
C LEU A 125 -3.90 8.96 8.95
N HIS A 126 -2.92 9.62 8.32
CA HIS A 126 -1.94 9.02 7.40
C HIS A 126 -2.57 8.16 6.30
N LEU A 127 -3.70 8.64 5.71
CA LEU A 127 -4.24 8.00 4.52
C LEU A 127 -3.31 8.27 3.35
N GLN A 128 -2.86 7.21 2.70
CA GLN A 128 -1.86 7.32 1.64
C GLN A 128 -2.02 6.22 0.58
N ILE A 129 -1.57 6.51 -0.62
CA ILE A 129 -1.34 5.50 -1.65
C ILE A 129 0.15 5.20 -1.67
N VAL A 130 0.46 3.94 -1.53
CA VAL A 130 1.81 3.39 -1.52
C VAL A 130 2.10 2.73 -2.85
N ARG A 131 3.25 3.02 -3.42
CA ARG A 131 3.79 2.34 -4.59
C ARG A 131 5.11 1.69 -4.21
N MET A 132 5.19 0.40 -4.47
CA MET A 132 6.41 -0.38 -4.39
C MET A 132 6.88 -0.72 -5.79
N GLU A 133 8.14 -0.48 -6.10
CA GLU A 133 8.81 -0.89 -7.33
C GLU A 133 9.76 -2.01 -7.01
N PHE A 134 9.70 -3.08 -7.78
CA PHE A 134 10.55 -4.26 -7.61
C PHE A 134 11.74 -4.14 -8.56
N ASP A 135 12.96 -4.25 -8.04
CA ASP A 135 14.16 -4.18 -8.86
C ASP A 135 14.23 -5.37 -9.83
N THR A 136 14.79 -5.12 -11.01
CA THR A 136 15.02 -6.16 -12.04
C THR A 136 16.24 -7.02 -11.72
N GLU A 137 17.18 -6.52 -10.93
CA GLU A 137 18.39 -7.25 -10.56
C GLU A 137 18.08 -8.25 -9.43
N SER A 138 17.85 -9.51 -9.80
CA SER A 138 18.07 -10.60 -8.89
C SER A 138 19.57 -10.64 -8.60
N ASN A 139 19.98 -10.36 -7.36
CA ASN A 139 21.33 -10.63 -6.87
C ASN A 139 21.68 -12.10 -7.14
N THR A 140 22.30 -12.38 -8.28
CA THR A 140 22.98 -13.63 -8.50
C THR A 140 24.18 -13.63 -7.56
N PRO A 141 24.27 -14.56 -6.59
CA PRO A 141 25.44 -14.63 -5.73
C PRO A 141 26.64 -14.85 -6.65
N GLN A 142 27.57 -13.91 -6.67
CA GLN A 142 28.88 -14.10 -7.28
C GLN A 142 29.46 -15.37 -6.67
N GLN A 143 29.50 -16.42 -7.48
CA GLN A 143 30.30 -17.58 -7.17
C GLN A 143 31.78 -17.14 -7.09
N ALA A 144 32.27 -17.04 -5.87
CA ALA A 144 33.68 -16.87 -5.61
C ALA A 144 34.42 -18.05 -6.24
N LYS A 145 35.30 -17.74 -7.19
CA LYS A 145 36.31 -18.66 -7.68
C LYS A 145 37.42 -18.80 -6.66
#